data_32b4a5aa6f8152c29e542a64702dcdc5
#
_entry.id   32b4a5aa6f8152c29e542a64702dcdc5
#
_cell.length_a   1.000
_cell.length_b   1.000
_cell.length_c   1.000
_cell.angle_alpha   90.00
_cell.angle_beta   90.00
_cell.angle_gamma   90.00
#
_symmetry.space_group_name_H-M   'P 1'
#
loop_
_entity.id
_entity.type
_entity.pdbx_description
1 polymer ?
#
loop_
_entity_poly.entity_id
_entity_poly.type
_entity_poly.pdbx_seq_one_letter_code
_entity_poly.pdbx_strand_id
1 'polypeptide(L)'
;MTTSAPVRSPTALAGLCLAFAVAYGAGAPLSGNQNTYLLHAAAHAGWGTVAADWSAHSPDPFPVFTTLVQPMLAWRPGVWLTITHLFLVALYAYALAAIAGATFGWTSIAVAPPLLVAAVFAAHSRLLASASMRAAGVDARALLVDGVANQYVLGPVLQPSMSGVLIIVAIALFLHERPWLAIVSAVAAAIGHTTYLLSAALFTLSCAGVLVGRGRWRDAAGIAALSFVLALPVVAYAAITFAPTDAATFDRAARLLADDRIAIHARVATWFGPATIVKAGVVGAALWVVRRRPIFPFLWPAVVVALVSTAVLAAYPNPVLALQFPWRVSVWLVPIAATLLAAHWCQTGGRHLSDIGAGATSTPAAGRASTACAIAIAGLVAYGA
;
A
#
# COMPACT_ATOMS: atom_id res chain seq x y z
N MET A 1 -28.27 -32.35 2.15
CA MET A 1 -28.43 -31.07 2.83
C MET A 1 -27.07 -30.68 3.42
N THR A 2 -26.27 -29.94 2.69
CA THR A 2 -24.98 -29.44 3.16
C THR A 2 -25.24 -28.15 3.93
N THR A 3 -25.14 -28.20 5.25
CA THR A 3 -25.15 -27.01 6.10
C THR A 3 -23.94 -26.16 5.75
N SER A 4 -24.17 -25.05 5.04
CA SER A 4 -23.17 -24.04 4.78
C SER A 4 -22.65 -23.51 6.12
N ALA A 5 -21.37 -23.71 6.39
CA ALA A 5 -20.72 -23.09 7.54
C ALA A 5 -20.93 -21.57 7.49
N PRO A 6 -21.19 -20.91 8.65
CA PRO A 6 -21.48 -19.50 8.68
C PRO A 6 -20.26 -18.74 8.13
N VAL A 7 -20.45 -18.05 7.01
CA VAL A 7 -19.53 -17.00 6.54
C VAL A 7 -19.37 -16.01 7.70
N ARG A 8 -18.18 -15.91 8.28
CA ARG A 8 -17.91 -14.88 9.30
C ARG A 8 -18.26 -13.53 8.68
N SER A 9 -19.12 -12.78 9.36
CA SER A 9 -19.72 -11.57 8.83
C SER A 9 -18.63 -10.56 8.40
N PRO A 10 -18.79 -9.85 7.28
CA PRO A 10 -17.90 -8.77 6.87
C PRO A 10 -17.63 -7.74 7.99
N THR A 11 -18.59 -7.59 8.91
CA THR A 11 -18.52 -6.72 10.08
C THR A 11 -17.44 -7.17 11.09
N ALA A 12 -17.26 -8.48 11.29
CA ALA A 12 -16.20 -8.98 12.18
C ALA A 12 -14.80 -8.69 11.62
N LEU A 13 -14.59 -8.86 10.32
CA LEU A 13 -13.33 -8.49 9.67
C LEU A 13 -13.09 -6.99 9.74
N ALA A 14 -14.11 -6.18 9.47
CA ALA A 14 -14.00 -4.72 9.57
C ALA A 14 -13.65 -4.27 11.00
N GLY A 15 -14.27 -4.89 12.01
CA GLY A 15 -13.95 -4.64 13.42
C GLY A 15 -12.50 -4.97 13.77
N LEU A 16 -11.98 -6.09 13.28
CA LEU A 16 -10.57 -6.47 13.46
C LEU A 16 -9.62 -5.49 12.77
N CYS A 17 -9.95 -5.04 11.55
CA CYS A 17 -9.14 -4.06 10.84
C CYS A 17 -9.13 -2.69 11.52
N LEU A 18 -10.27 -2.29 12.12
CA LEU A 18 -10.34 -1.07 12.92
C LEU A 18 -9.51 -1.21 14.20
N ALA A 19 -9.59 -2.35 14.90
CA ALA A 19 -8.75 -2.63 16.06
C ALA A 19 -7.24 -2.61 15.67
N PHE A 20 -6.89 -3.14 14.52
CA PHE A 20 -5.54 -3.01 13.98
C PHE A 20 -5.13 -1.56 13.77
N ALA A 21 -5.98 -0.74 13.16
CA ALA A 21 -5.68 0.67 12.94
C ALA A 21 -5.43 1.42 14.25
N VAL A 22 -6.27 1.17 15.28
CA VAL A 22 -6.10 1.76 16.60
C VAL A 22 -4.78 1.30 17.25
N ALA A 23 -4.43 0.02 17.12
CA ALA A 23 -3.18 -0.53 17.67
C ALA A 23 -1.94 -0.05 16.90
N TYR A 24 -2.05 0.13 15.59
CA TYR A 24 -1.00 0.75 14.77
C TYR A 24 -0.72 2.18 15.25
N GLY A 25 -1.78 2.87 15.64
CA GLY A 25 -1.73 4.23 16.15
C GLY A 25 -1.46 5.28 15.08
N ALA A 26 -1.47 6.52 15.50
CA ALA A 26 -1.04 7.65 14.69
C ALA A 26 0.05 8.39 15.46
N GLY A 27 1.07 8.85 14.75
CA GLY A 27 2.05 9.77 15.30
C GLY A 27 1.40 11.12 15.66
N ALA A 28 2.13 11.95 16.39
CA ALA A 28 1.68 13.30 16.69
C ALA A 28 1.34 14.05 15.38
N PRO A 29 0.15 14.63 15.26
CA PRO A 29 -0.20 15.42 14.07
C PRO A 29 0.74 16.61 13.93
N LEU A 30 0.90 17.09 12.70
CA LEU A 30 1.78 18.22 12.35
C LEU A 30 3.27 17.95 12.63
N SER A 31 3.68 16.69 12.47
CA SER A 31 5.07 16.27 12.64
C SER A 31 5.68 15.68 11.36
N GLY A 32 7.00 15.62 11.30
CA GLY A 32 7.73 15.01 10.19
C GLY A 32 7.38 15.65 8.83
N ASN A 33 7.09 14.81 7.85
CA ASN A 33 6.78 15.24 6.49
C ASN A 33 5.48 16.06 6.36
N GLN A 34 4.59 16.03 7.36
CA GLN A 34 3.38 16.86 7.33
C GLN A 34 3.70 18.35 7.28
N ASN A 35 4.81 18.79 7.84
CA ASN A 35 5.22 20.20 7.78
C ASN A 35 5.38 20.70 6.34
N THR A 36 5.75 19.82 5.42
CA THR A 36 5.86 20.14 3.99
C THR A 36 4.54 19.91 3.26
N TYR A 37 3.92 18.75 3.47
CA TYR A 37 2.72 18.35 2.71
C TYR A 37 1.46 19.09 3.10
N LEU A 38 1.37 19.64 4.31
CA LEU A 38 0.21 20.40 4.77
C LEU A 38 0.38 21.94 4.58
N LEU A 39 1.52 22.39 4.08
CA LEU A 39 1.86 23.80 4.00
C LEU A 39 0.80 24.62 3.24
N HIS A 40 0.48 24.21 2.00
CA HIS A 40 -0.52 24.92 1.18
C HIS A 40 -1.91 24.88 1.83
N ALA A 41 -2.30 23.72 2.38
CA ALA A 41 -3.60 23.59 3.04
C ALA A 41 -3.68 24.43 4.33
N ALA A 42 -2.60 24.52 5.10
CA ALA A 42 -2.51 25.35 6.30
C ALA A 42 -2.59 26.85 5.95
N ALA A 43 -1.89 27.25 4.89
CA ALA A 43 -1.97 28.62 4.38
C ALA A 43 -3.40 28.99 3.94
N HIS A 44 -4.04 28.13 3.16
CA HIS A 44 -5.44 28.31 2.73
C HIS A 44 -6.44 28.26 3.89
N ALA A 45 -6.11 27.55 4.97
CA ALA A 45 -6.91 27.53 6.20
C ALA A 45 -6.66 28.76 7.10
N GLY A 46 -5.78 29.68 6.71
CA GLY A 46 -5.50 30.93 7.43
C GLY A 46 -4.64 30.74 8.69
N TRP A 47 -3.71 29.79 8.68
CA TRP A 47 -2.89 29.47 9.85
C TRP A 47 -1.76 30.49 10.07
N GLY A 48 -1.94 31.38 11.05
CA GLY A 48 -0.89 32.28 11.55
C GLY A 48 -0.09 32.96 10.45
N THR A 49 1.23 32.84 10.50
CA THR A 49 2.16 33.41 9.50
C THR A 49 2.40 32.51 8.30
N VAL A 50 1.88 31.27 8.28
CA VAL A 50 2.10 30.31 7.19
C VAL A 50 1.58 30.86 5.86
N ALA A 51 0.48 31.60 5.87
CA ALA A 51 -0.06 32.25 4.67
C ALA A 51 0.88 33.31 4.06
N ALA A 52 1.84 33.84 4.82
CA ALA A 52 2.86 34.78 4.35
C ALA A 52 4.17 34.08 3.95
N ASP A 53 4.30 32.77 4.15
CA ASP A 53 5.49 32.00 3.78
C ASP A 53 5.59 31.91 2.25
N TRP A 54 6.74 32.23 1.69
CA TRP A 54 6.97 32.19 0.23
C TRP A 54 6.73 30.77 -0.34
N SER A 55 7.03 29.72 0.41
CA SER A 55 6.84 28.35 -0.03
C SER A 55 5.36 27.98 -0.16
N ALA A 56 4.46 28.60 0.63
CA ALA A 56 3.03 28.45 0.49
C ALA A 56 2.45 29.08 -0.79
N HIS A 57 3.23 29.95 -1.45
CA HIS A 57 2.88 30.57 -2.74
C HIS A 57 3.56 29.89 -3.94
N SER A 58 4.37 28.83 -3.69
CA SER A 58 4.89 28.00 -4.76
C SER A 58 3.79 27.11 -5.38
N PRO A 59 3.97 26.60 -6.60
CA PRO A 59 3.04 25.64 -7.18
C PRO A 59 2.82 24.43 -6.27
N ASP A 60 1.55 24.10 -6.01
CA ASP A 60 1.19 22.97 -5.16
C ASP A 60 1.37 21.64 -5.90
N PRO A 61 2.26 20.73 -5.45
CA PRO A 61 2.45 19.43 -6.10
C PRO A 61 1.29 18.44 -5.84
N PHE A 62 0.40 18.72 -4.87
CA PHE A 62 -0.67 17.81 -4.45
C PHE A 62 -2.01 18.54 -4.24
N PRO A 63 -2.54 19.25 -5.25
CA PRO A 63 -3.68 20.16 -5.07
C PRO A 63 -4.94 19.46 -4.56
N VAL A 64 -5.19 18.22 -4.97
CA VAL A 64 -6.35 17.45 -4.48
C VAL A 64 -6.16 17.06 -3.02
N PHE A 65 -4.97 16.60 -2.64
CA PHE A 65 -4.69 16.31 -1.22
C PHE A 65 -4.82 17.58 -0.37
N THR A 66 -4.27 18.71 -0.82
CA THR A 66 -4.41 20.02 -0.19
C THR A 66 -5.88 20.39 0.02
N THR A 67 -6.70 20.27 -1.04
CA THR A 67 -8.14 20.58 -0.97
C THR A 67 -8.88 19.67 0.02
N LEU A 68 -8.51 18.37 0.09
CA LEU A 68 -9.13 17.42 1.03
C LEU A 68 -8.75 17.70 2.49
N VAL A 69 -7.52 18.11 2.76
CA VAL A 69 -7.06 18.35 4.14
C VAL A 69 -7.29 19.77 4.64
N GLN A 70 -7.48 20.73 3.77
CA GLN A 70 -7.76 22.13 4.14
C GLN A 70 -8.92 22.27 5.15
N PRO A 71 -10.12 21.68 4.94
CA PRO A 71 -11.20 21.78 5.93
C PRO A 71 -10.87 21.04 7.23
N MET A 72 -10.04 20.01 7.20
CA MET A 72 -9.57 19.34 8.41
C MET A 72 -8.69 20.28 9.25
N LEU A 73 -7.82 21.04 8.59
CA LEU A 73 -6.95 22.04 9.23
C LEU A 73 -7.73 23.24 9.76
N ALA A 74 -8.76 23.66 9.05
CA ALA A 74 -9.62 24.75 9.49
C ALA A 74 -10.45 24.38 10.73
N TRP A 75 -10.79 23.08 10.93
CA TRP A 75 -11.65 22.65 11.99
C TRP A 75 -11.11 21.39 12.70
N ARG A 76 -10.47 21.55 13.87
CA ARG A 76 -9.90 20.49 14.71
C ARG A 76 -8.90 19.56 13.99
N PRO A 77 -7.76 20.09 13.54
CA PRO A 77 -6.81 19.38 12.70
C PRO A 77 -6.31 18.06 13.31
N GLY A 78 -5.97 18.04 14.60
CA GLY A 78 -5.50 16.84 15.28
C GLY A 78 -6.48 15.68 15.22
N VAL A 79 -7.79 15.96 15.33
CA VAL A 79 -8.83 14.94 15.31
C VAL A 79 -9.03 14.37 13.90
N TRP A 80 -9.25 15.25 12.91
CA TRP A 80 -9.60 14.80 11.56
C TRP A 80 -8.43 14.16 10.82
N LEU A 81 -7.22 14.68 10.98
CA LEU A 81 -6.02 14.05 10.42
C LEU A 81 -5.82 12.65 11.01
N THR A 82 -6.02 12.48 12.34
CA THR A 82 -5.91 11.18 13.00
C THR A 82 -7.01 10.22 12.55
N ILE A 83 -8.27 10.63 12.50
CA ILE A 83 -9.39 9.79 12.04
C ILE A 83 -9.15 9.31 10.61
N THR A 84 -8.76 10.21 9.71
CA THR A 84 -8.49 9.88 8.30
C THR A 84 -7.29 8.94 8.18
N HIS A 85 -6.24 9.14 8.98
CA HIS A 85 -5.10 8.23 9.05
C HIS A 85 -5.53 6.83 9.48
N LEU A 86 -6.25 6.71 10.61
CA LEU A 86 -6.72 5.41 11.13
C LEU A 86 -7.68 4.73 10.15
N PHE A 87 -8.53 5.48 9.46
CA PHE A 87 -9.39 4.95 8.41
C PHE A 87 -8.58 4.33 7.26
N LEU A 88 -7.53 5.01 6.77
CA LEU A 88 -6.68 4.47 5.71
C LEU A 88 -5.89 3.24 6.18
N VAL A 89 -5.44 3.20 7.44
CA VAL A 89 -4.78 2.02 8.01
C VAL A 89 -5.75 0.83 8.11
N ALA A 90 -6.99 1.07 8.56
CA ALA A 90 -8.03 0.03 8.60
C ALA A 90 -8.37 -0.48 7.19
N LEU A 91 -8.50 0.42 6.22
CA LEU A 91 -8.77 0.10 4.81
C LEU A 91 -7.63 -0.71 4.19
N TYR A 92 -6.38 -0.37 4.50
CA TYR A 92 -5.20 -1.12 4.10
C TYR A 92 -5.25 -2.57 4.60
N ALA A 93 -5.49 -2.77 5.90
CA ALA A 93 -5.57 -4.10 6.49
C ALA A 93 -6.73 -4.91 5.90
N TYR A 94 -7.89 -4.28 5.69
CA TYR A 94 -9.05 -4.89 5.06
C TYR A 94 -8.75 -5.33 3.61
N ALA A 95 -8.14 -4.46 2.81
CA ALA A 95 -7.81 -4.76 1.42
C ALA A 95 -6.79 -5.90 1.30
N LEU A 96 -5.77 -5.95 2.15
CA LEU A 96 -4.82 -7.06 2.20
C LEU A 96 -5.51 -8.39 2.54
N ALA A 97 -6.40 -8.39 3.53
CA ALA A 97 -7.18 -9.58 3.90
C ALA A 97 -8.12 -10.02 2.77
N ALA A 98 -8.76 -9.06 2.08
CA ALA A 98 -9.63 -9.33 0.93
C ALA A 98 -8.85 -9.93 -0.25
N ILE A 99 -7.65 -9.40 -0.56
CA ILE A 99 -6.75 -9.94 -1.58
C ILE A 99 -6.37 -11.39 -1.25
N ALA A 100 -5.94 -11.65 -0.01
CA ALA A 100 -5.57 -12.98 0.43
C ALA A 100 -6.76 -13.96 0.32
N GLY A 101 -7.93 -13.54 0.77
CA GLY A 101 -9.18 -14.33 0.68
C GLY A 101 -9.53 -14.68 -0.77
N ALA A 102 -9.51 -13.70 -1.68
CA ALA A 102 -9.80 -13.91 -3.09
C ALA A 102 -8.74 -14.79 -3.78
N THR A 103 -7.46 -14.65 -3.39
CA THR A 103 -6.35 -15.41 -3.98
C THR A 103 -6.38 -16.88 -3.58
N PHE A 104 -6.72 -17.19 -2.33
CA PHE A 104 -6.65 -18.54 -1.79
C PHE A 104 -8.01 -19.21 -1.61
N GLY A 105 -9.11 -18.52 -1.91
CA GLY A 105 -10.46 -19.10 -1.88
C GLY A 105 -10.93 -19.45 -0.45
N TRP A 106 -10.73 -18.52 0.50
CA TRP A 106 -11.00 -18.79 1.93
C TRP A 106 -12.48 -18.88 2.33
N THR A 107 -13.36 -19.18 1.40
CA THR A 107 -14.80 -19.34 1.68
C THR A 107 -15.10 -20.53 2.63
N SER A 108 -14.14 -21.48 2.82
CA SER A 108 -14.34 -22.70 3.58
C SER A 108 -13.43 -22.86 4.79
N ILE A 109 -12.42 -22.03 5.01
CA ILE A 109 -11.46 -22.20 6.12
C ILE A 109 -11.68 -21.13 7.19
N ALA A 110 -12.45 -21.50 8.23
CA ALA A 110 -12.82 -20.59 9.32
C ALA A 110 -11.61 -20.01 10.12
N VAL A 111 -10.45 -20.65 10.03
CA VAL A 111 -9.26 -20.35 10.87
C VAL A 111 -8.26 -19.43 10.14
N ALA A 112 -8.18 -19.48 8.80
CA ALA A 112 -7.15 -18.76 8.05
C ALA A 112 -7.26 -17.21 8.12
N PRO A 113 -8.43 -16.57 8.00
CA PRO A 113 -8.52 -15.13 8.11
C PRO A 113 -8.09 -14.56 9.47
N PRO A 114 -8.51 -15.13 10.64
CA PRO A 114 -8.02 -14.69 11.94
C PRO A 114 -6.52 -14.87 12.11
N LEU A 115 -5.96 -15.98 11.65
CA LEU A 115 -4.53 -16.23 11.71
C LEU A 115 -3.75 -15.23 10.86
N LEU A 116 -4.25 -14.89 9.66
CA LEU A 116 -3.61 -13.86 8.84
C LEU A 116 -3.65 -12.50 9.52
N VAL A 117 -4.81 -12.10 10.04
CA VAL A 117 -4.91 -10.83 10.77
C VAL A 117 -3.96 -10.85 11.96
N ALA A 118 -3.88 -11.93 12.71
CA ALA A 118 -2.93 -12.09 13.82
C ALA A 118 -1.47 -11.98 13.34
N ALA A 119 -1.12 -12.60 12.21
CA ALA A 119 0.22 -12.52 11.64
C ALA A 119 0.56 -11.10 11.17
N VAL A 120 -0.38 -10.39 10.56
CA VAL A 120 -0.21 -8.98 10.16
C VAL A 120 -0.04 -8.09 11.39
N PHE A 121 -0.83 -8.28 12.45
CA PHE A 121 -0.66 -7.57 13.72
C PHE A 121 0.71 -7.85 14.34
N ALA A 122 1.10 -9.12 14.44
CA ALA A 122 2.39 -9.51 15.00
C ALA A 122 3.56 -8.90 14.21
N ALA A 123 3.46 -8.88 12.88
CA ALA A 123 4.49 -8.29 12.01
C ALA A 123 4.66 -6.78 12.22
N HIS A 124 3.61 -6.07 12.67
CA HIS A 124 3.69 -4.65 13.00
C HIS A 124 4.16 -4.39 14.45
N SER A 125 4.31 -5.43 15.27
CA SER A 125 4.71 -5.27 16.67
C SER A 125 6.17 -4.80 16.82
N ARG A 126 6.42 -3.96 17.82
CA ARG A 126 7.78 -3.54 18.19
C ARG A 126 8.66 -4.71 18.61
N LEU A 127 8.06 -5.74 19.20
CA LEU A 127 8.78 -6.96 19.61
C LEU A 127 9.36 -7.68 18.41
N LEU A 128 8.56 -7.95 17.37
CA LEU A 128 9.04 -8.59 16.15
C LEU A 128 10.01 -7.70 15.39
N ALA A 129 9.77 -6.40 15.32
CA ALA A 129 10.70 -5.43 14.75
C ALA A 129 12.07 -5.49 15.42
N SER A 130 12.11 -5.48 16.76
CA SER A 130 13.35 -5.56 17.51
C SER A 130 14.04 -6.91 17.39
N ALA A 131 13.27 -8.00 17.34
CA ALA A 131 13.81 -9.35 17.17
C ALA A 131 14.41 -9.53 15.77
N SER A 132 13.71 -9.12 14.72
CA SER A 132 14.17 -9.21 13.33
C SER A 132 15.37 -8.30 13.06
N MET A 133 15.39 -7.10 13.66
CA MET A 133 16.53 -6.20 13.56
C MET A 133 17.78 -6.83 14.19
N ARG A 134 17.66 -7.49 15.35
CA ARG A 134 18.80 -8.20 15.97
C ARG A 134 19.24 -9.43 15.19
N ALA A 135 18.29 -10.19 14.62
CA ALA A 135 18.60 -11.45 13.95
C ALA A 135 19.08 -11.25 12.50
N ALA A 136 18.55 -10.29 11.77
CA ALA A 136 18.76 -10.15 10.33
C ALA A 136 19.12 -8.72 9.89
N GLY A 137 19.22 -7.75 10.81
CA GLY A 137 19.48 -6.35 10.47
C GLY A 137 18.34 -5.67 9.69
N VAL A 138 17.12 -6.25 9.72
CA VAL A 138 15.95 -5.75 8.99
C VAL A 138 14.75 -5.65 9.91
N ASP A 139 14.09 -4.50 9.91
CA ASP A 139 12.81 -4.34 10.61
C ASP A 139 11.69 -5.08 9.85
N ALA A 140 11.09 -6.09 10.48
CA ALA A 140 10.00 -6.86 9.85
C ALA A 140 8.79 -6.01 9.45
N ARG A 141 8.53 -4.88 10.12
CA ARG A 141 7.46 -3.94 9.74
C ARG A 141 7.66 -3.39 8.34
N ALA A 142 8.92 -3.23 7.92
CA ALA A 142 9.25 -2.78 6.58
C ALA A 142 8.68 -3.66 5.46
N LEU A 143 8.37 -4.94 5.74
CA LEU A 143 7.69 -5.83 4.79
C LEU A 143 6.20 -5.53 4.62
N LEU A 144 5.60 -4.73 5.51
CA LEU A 144 4.18 -4.45 5.49
C LEU A 144 3.86 -2.95 5.30
N VAL A 145 4.81 -2.06 5.52
CA VAL A 145 4.53 -0.61 5.45
C VAL A 145 5.29 0.10 4.35
N ASP A 146 6.42 -0.45 3.90
CA ASP A 146 7.27 0.23 2.93
C ASP A 146 7.73 -0.69 1.77
N GLY A 147 8.20 -0.03 0.73
CA GLY A 147 8.85 -0.64 -0.42
C GLY A 147 10.35 -0.45 -0.40
N VAL A 148 10.93 -0.20 -1.56
CA VAL A 148 12.36 0.05 -1.78
C VAL A 148 12.59 1.56 -1.93
N ALA A 149 13.84 2.00 -1.94
CA ALA A 149 14.25 3.40 -2.11
C ALA A 149 13.65 4.34 -1.05
N ASN A 150 13.55 3.87 0.21
CA ASN A 150 12.97 4.60 1.34
C ASN A 150 11.54 5.12 1.09
N GLN A 151 10.78 4.40 0.27
CA GLN A 151 9.40 4.75 -0.04
C GLN A 151 8.45 3.86 0.76
N TYR A 152 7.35 4.41 1.24
CA TYR A 152 6.38 3.70 2.06
C TYR A 152 4.93 4.03 1.70
N VAL A 153 4.03 3.10 1.99
CA VAL A 153 2.58 3.25 1.83
C VAL A 153 1.92 3.71 3.11
N LEU A 154 2.39 3.21 4.26
CA LEU A 154 1.90 3.63 5.57
C LEU A 154 2.99 4.39 6.31
N GLY A 155 2.69 5.63 6.66
CA GLY A 155 3.53 6.45 7.53
C GLY A 155 2.92 6.58 8.93
N PRO A 156 3.64 7.18 9.88
CA PRO A 156 3.12 7.43 11.23
C PRO A 156 2.01 8.49 11.26
N VAL A 157 1.87 9.29 10.22
CA VAL A 157 0.91 10.38 10.10
C VAL A 157 0.30 10.42 8.72
N LEU A 158 -0.89 11.04 8.60
CA LEU A 158 -1.56 11.23 7.30
C LEU A 158 -0.69 12.07 6.35
N GLN A 159 -0.43 11.55 5.16
CA GLN A 159 0.35 12.21 4.11
C GLN A 159 -0.02 11.66 2.73
N PRO A 160 0.31 12.37 1.63
CA PRO A 160 -0.09 11.96 0.27
C PRO A 160 0.35 10.54 -0.11
N SER A 161 1.50 10.05 0.39
CA SER A 161 1.99 8.69 0.10
C SER A 161 0.99 7.59 0.51
N MET A 162 0.13 7.85 1.51
CA MET A 162 -0.90 6.89 1.94
C MET A 162 -2.00 6.67 0.88
N SER A 163 -2.08 7.51 -0.15
CA SER A 163 -2.92 7.26 -1.32
C SER A 163 -2.62 5.91 -1.99
N GLY A 164 -1.42 5.36 -1.80
CA GLY A 164 -1.04 4.02 -2.25
C GLY A 164 -1.91 2.89 -1.68
N VAL A 165 -2.58 3.11 -0.55
CA VAL A 165 -3.60 2.19 -0.01
C VAL A 165 -4.70 1.96 -1.04
N LEU A 166 -5.07 2.99 -1.82
CA LEU A 166 -6.11 2.88 -2.84
C LEU A 166 -5.70 1.99 -4.03
N ILE A 167 -4.40 1.80 -4.31
CA ILE A 167 -3.93 0.78 -5.27
C ILE A 167 -4.20 -0.62 -4.73
N ILE A 168 -3.94 -0.86 -3.44
CA ILE A 168 -4.21 -2.16 -2.79
C ILE A 168 -5.72 -2.44 -2.80
N VAL A 169 -6.54 -1.43 -2.50
CA VAL A 169 -8.01 -1.49 -2.61
C VAL A 169 -8.45 -1.79 -4.04
N ALA A 170 -7.84 -1.16 -5.04
CA ALA A 170 -8.14 -1.39 -6.44
C ALA A 170 -7.91 -2.86 -6.85
N ILE A 171 -6.80 -3.45 -6.42
CA ILE A 171 -6.50 -4.88 -6.65
C ILE A 171 -7.57 -5.75 -5.96
N ALA A 172 -7.92 -5.47 -4.70
CA ALA A 172 -8.97 -6.18 -4.00
C ALA A 172 -10.32 -6.10 -4.74
N LEU A 173 -10.73 -4.91 -5.15
CA LEU A 173 -11.98 -4.69 -5.89
C LEU A 173 -12.02 -5.46 -7.20
N PHE A 174 -10.92 -5.48 -7.97
CA PHE A 174 -10.87 -6.23 -9.22
C PHE A 174 -10.98 -7.74 -8.99
N LEU A 175 -10.29 -8.28 -7.99
CA LEU A 175 -10.37 -9.69 -7.61
C LEU A 175 -11.78 -10.09 -7.13
N HIS A 176 -12.57 -9.12 -6.66
CA HIS A 176 -13.99 -9.29 -6.30
C HIS A 176 -14.95 -8.89 -7.42
N GLU A 177 -14.50 -8.92 -8.69
CA GLU A 177 -15.30 -8.67 -9.90
C GLU A 177 -15.96 -7.28 -9.94
N ARG A 178 -15.25 -6.25 -9.43
CA ARG A 178 -15.69 -4.85 -9.45
C ARG A 178 -14.72 -3.96 -10.26
N PRO A 179 -14.52 -4.24 -11.58
CA PRO A 179 -13.47 -3.60 -12.36
C PRO A 179 -13.59 -2.07 -12.45
N TRP A 180 -14.81 -1.54 -12.56
CA TRP A 180 -15.06 -0.09 -12.66
C TRP A 180 -14.65 0.65 -11.37
N LEU A 181 -15.05 0.15 -10.21
CA LEU A 181 -14.65 0.70 -8.91
C LEU A 181 -13.14 0.55 -8.68
N ALA A 182 -12.54 -0.53 -9.17
CA ALA A 182 -11.12 -0.74 -9.10
C ALA A 182 -10.33 0.35 -9.84
N ILE A 183 -10.78 0.73 -11.04
CA ILE A 183 -10.14 1.82 -11.80
C ILE A 183 -10.32 3.17 -11.09
N VAL A 184 -11.51 3.47 -10.60
CA VAL A 184 -11.74 4.72 -9.83
C VAL A 184 -10.80 4.78 -8.63
N SER A 185 -10.64 3.68 -7.88
CA SER A 185 -9.74 3.60 -6.74
C SER A 185 -8.27 3.80 -7.14
N ALA A 186 -7.82 3.16 -8.23
CA ALA A 186 -6.44 3.28 -8.69
C ALA A 186 -6.12 4.70 -9.17
N VAL A 187 -7.03 5.33 -9.90
CA VAL A 187 -6.83 6.72 -10.36
C VAL A 187 -6.93 7.69 -9.18
N ALA A 188 -7.80 7.46 -8.20
CA ALA A 188 -7.86 8.26 -6.98
C ALA A 188 -6.50 8.26 -6.22
N ALA A 189 -5.78 7.12 -6.23
CA ALA A 189 -4.41 7.08 -5.68
C ALA A 189 -3.47 8.02 -6.43
N ALA A 190 -3.53 8.03 -7.76
CA ALA A 190 -2.70 8.90 -8.60
C ALA A 190 -3.06 10.38 -8.48
N ILE A 191 -4.34 10.70 -8.30
CA ILE A 191 -4.82 12.07 -8.06
C ILE A 191 -4.37 12.55 -6.67
N GLY A 192 -4.42 11.69 -5.65
CA GLY A 192 -3.96 12.02 -4.30
C GLY A 192 -2.44 12.18 -4.19
N HIS A 193 -1.68 11.46 -5.05
CA HIS A 193 -0.23 11.59 -5.14
C HIS A 193 0.26 11.16 -6.53
N THR A 194 0.72 12.11 -7.32
CA THR A 194 1.08 11.92 -8.75
C THR A 194 2.10 10.81 -9.01
N THR A 195 2.97 10.49 -8.04
CA THR A 195 3.93 9.37 -8.17
C THR A 195 3.25 8.00 -8.30
N TYR A 196 1.94 7.88 -8.04
CA TYR A 196 1.17 6.66 -8.30
C TYR A 196 0.60 6.57 -9.72
N LEU A 197 0.85 7.55 -10.61
CA LEU A 197 0.40 7.47 -12.01
C LEU A 197 0.90 6.21 -12.71
N LEU A 198 2.18 5.88 -12.54
CA LEU A 198 2.75 4.64 -13.08
C LEU A 198 2.05 3.40 -12.51
N SER A 199 1.80 3.36 -11.20
CA SER A 199 1.09 2.24 -10.56
C SER A 199 -0.34 2.10 -11.08
N ALA A 200 -1.08 3.21 -11.23
CA ALA A 200 -2.43 3.21 -11.77
C ALA A 200 -2.48 2.78 -13.24
N ALA A 201 -1.51 3.23 -14.05
CA ALA A 201 -1.39 2.81 -15.45
C ALA A 201 -1.10 1.31 -15.59
N LEU A 202 -0.13 0.79 -14.84
CA LEU A 202 0.21 -0.65 -14.83
C LEU A 202 -0.98 -1.49 -14.35
N PHE A 203 -1.68 -1.04 -13.31
CA PHE A 203 -2.87 -1.70 -12.82
C PHE A 203 -3.98 -1.73 -13.88
N THR A 204 -4.24 -0.59 -14.54
CA THR A 204 -5.25 -0.49 -15.61
C THR A 204 -4.91 -1.42 -16.78
N LEU A 205 -3.64 -1.46 -17.21
CA LEU A 205 -3.19 -2.36 -18.27
C LEU A 205 -3.34 -3.83 -17.87
N SER A 206 -3.02 -4.18 -16.63
CA SER A 206 -3.22 -5.54 -16.10
C SER A 206 -4.70 -5.93 -16.09
N CYS A 207 -5.60 -5.02 -15.63
CA CYS A 207 -7.04 -5.23 -15.67
C CYS A 207 -7.54 -5.43 -17.11
N ALA A 208 -7.12 -4.56 -18.03
CA ALA A 208 -7.52 -4.65 -19.44
C ALA A 208 -7.05 -5.97 -20.06
N GLY A 209 -5.79 -6.37 -19.82
CA GLY A 209 -5.25 -7.64 -20.28
C GLY A 209 -6.02 -8.85 -19.76
N VAL A 210 -6.38 -8.88 -18.48
CA VAL A 210 -7.20 -9.94 -17.89
C VAL A 210 -8.60 -9.97 -18.51
N LEU A 211 -9.24 -8.82 -18.70
CA LEU A 211 -10.58 -8.75 -19.31
C LEU A 211 -10.55 -9.18 -20.78
N VAL A 212 -9.55 -8.77 -21.55
CA VAL A 212 -9.36 -9.23 -22.93
C VAL A 212 -9.19 -10.75 -22.98
N GLY A 213 -8.35 -11.30 -22.11
CA GLY A 213 -8.15 -12.76 -22.00
C GLY A 213 -9.43 -13.52 -21.61
N ARG A 214 -10.41 -12.85 -20.99
CA ARG A 214 -11.75 -13.38 -20.70
C ARG A 214 -12.78 -13.10 -21.80
N GLY A 215 -12.39 -12.56 -22.96
CA GLY A 215 -13.28 -12.15 -24.05
C GLY A 215 -14.09 -10.87 -23.80
N ARG A 216 -13.81 -10.14 -22.72
CA ARG A 216 -14.54 -8.93 -22.29
C ARG A 216 -13.84 -7.66 -22.81
N TRP A 217 -13.57 -7.59 -24.11
CA TRP A 217 -12.79 -6.51 -24.71
C TRP A 217 -13.47 -5.13 -24.59
N ARG A 218 -14.83 -5.08 -24.60
CA ARG A 218 -15.59 -3.83 -24.41
C ARG A 218 -15.39 -3.25 -23.01
N ASP A 219 -15.42 -4.11 -21.99
CA ASP A 219 -15.13 -3.69 -20.62
C ASP A 219 -13.66 -3.24 -20.49
N ALA A 220 -12.73 -3.95 -21.14
CA ALA A 220 -11.31 -3.55 -21.16
C ALA A 220 -11.12 -2.16 -21.77
N ALA A 221 -11.73 -1.89 -22.91
CA ALA A 221 -11.70 -0.57 -23.55
C ALA A 221 -12.37 0.51 -22.68
N GLY A 222 -13.51 0.18 -22.07
CA GLY A 222 -14.24 1.10 -21.20
C GLY A 222 -13.44 1.50 -19.95
N ILE A 223 -12.81 0.54 -19.26
CA ILE A 223 -11.99 0.86 -18.08
C ILE A 223 -10.72 1.62 -18.46
N ALA A 224 -10.12 1.34 -19.62
CA ALA A 224 -8.96 2.10 -20.10
C ALA A 224 -9.34 3.55 -20.42
N ALA A 225 -10.48 3.77 -21.08
CA ALA A 225 -11.02 5.10 -21.35
C ALA A 225 -11.37 5.85 -20.05
N LEU A 226 -12.03 5.19 -19.10
CA LEU A 226 -12.34 5.77 -17.79
C LEU A 226 -11.05 6.18 -17.06
N SER A 227 -10.03 5.30 -17.01
CA SER A 227 -8.75 5.59 -16.39
C SER A 227 -8.09 6.83 -17.01
N PHE A 228 -8.08 6.91 -18.34
CA PHE A 228 -7.52 8.04 -19.07
C PHE A 228 -8.25 9.35 -18.75
N VAL A 229 -9.59 9.35 -18.85
CA VAL A 229 -10.42 10.54 -18.60
C VAL A 229 -10.24 11.04 -17.17
N LEU A 230 -10.24 10.14 -16.18
CA LEU A 230 -10.09 10.52 -14.77
C LEU A 230 -8.67 10.98 -14.44
N ALA A 231 -7.63 10.45 -15.10
CA ALA A 231 -6.25 10.85 -14.87
C ALA A 231 -5.89 12.17 -15.61
N LEU A 232 -6.60 12.50 -16.70
CA LEU A 232 -6.26 13.64 -17.55
C LEU A 232 -6.15 14.98 -16.80
N PRO A 233 -7.03 15.35 -15.84
CA PRO A 233 -6.92 16.61 -15.12
C PRO A 233 -5.61 16.75 -14.32
N VAL A 234 -5.19 15.68 -13.63
CA VAL A 234 -3.95 15.72 -12.84
C VAL A 234 -2.71 15.74 -13.72
N VAL A 235 -2.74 15.01 -14.84
CA VAL A 235 -1.65 15.04 -15.83
C VAL A 235 -1.53 16.42 -16.48
N ALA A 236 -2.66 17.00 -16.91
CA ALA A 236 -2.71 18.34 -17.48
C ALA A 236 -2.23 19.41 -16.48
N TYR A 237 -2.71 19.33 -15.24
CA TYR A 237 -2.25 20.22 -14.17
C TYR A 237 -0.73 20.14 -13.99
N ALA A 238 -0.18 18.94 -13.87
CA ALA A 238 1.25 18.74 -13.69
C ALA A 238 2.05 19.26 -14.87
N ALA A 239 1.61 19.00 -16.11
CA ALA A 239 2.29 19.45 -17.32
C ALA A 239 2.29 20.96 -17.49
N ILE A 240 1.21 21.64 -17.11
CA ILE A 240 1.07 23.09 -17.24
C ILE A 240 1.79 23.80 -16.07
N THR A 241 1.55 23.35 -14.85
CA THR A 241 2.02 24.04 -13.62
C THR A 241 3.53 23.88 -13.44
N PHE A 242 4.09 22.71 -13.79
CA PHE A 242 5.51 22.41 -13.62
C PHE A 242 6.27 22.38 -14.96
N ALA A 243 5.74 23.06 -15.97
CA ALA A 243 6.47 23.24 -17.24
C ALA A 243 7.83 23.92 -16.97
N PRO A 244 8.93 23.40 -17.55
CA PRO A 244 10.25 23.99 -17.37
C PRO A 244 10.32 25.38 -18.01
N THR A 245 10.99 26.30 -17.32
CA THR A 245 11.24 27.67 -17.83
C THR A 245 12.23 27.64 -19.01
N ASP A 246 13.32 26.87 -18.85
CA ASP A 246 14.32 26.58 -19.88
C ASP A 246 15.02 25.26 -19.57
N ALA A 247 15.70 24.69 -20.58
CA ALA A 247 16.35 23.39 -20.46
C ALA A 247 17.49 23.37 -19.44
N ALA A 248 18.29 24.44 -19.35
CA ALA A 248 19.45 24.48 -18.46
C ALA A 248 19.02 24.55 -16.99
N THR A 249 18.02 25.36 -16.68
CA THR A 249 17.41 25.43 -15.33
C THR A 249 16.76 24.12 -14.96
N PHE A 250 16.02 23.48 -15.88
CA PHE A 250 15.41 22.17 -15.66
C PHE A 250 16.44 21.10 -15.34
N ASP A 251 17.50 20.99 -16.14
CA ASP A 251 18.56 20.02 -15.92
C ASP A 251 19.29 20.22 -14.60
N ARG A 252 19.55 21.47 -14.25
CA ARG A 252 20.17 21.81 -12.95
C ARG A 252 19.27 21.44 -11.78
N ALA A 253 17.97 21.77 -11.86
CA ALA A 253 17.00 21.42 -10.83
C ALA A 253 16.83 19.91 -10.70
N ALA A 254 16.74 19.19 -11.80
CA ALA A 254 16.64 17.73 -11.80
C ALA A 254 17.85 17.06 -11.14
N ARG A 255 19.07 17.51 -11.47
CA ARG A 255 20.31 17.03 -10.80
C ARG A 255 20.32 17.36 -9.31
N LEU A 256 20.03 18.61 -8.93
CA LEU A 256 19.99 19.00 -7.53
C LEU A 256 18.99 18.17 -6.72
N LEU A 257 17.81 17.91 -7.26
CA LEU A 257 16.81 17.04 -6.64
C LEU A 257 17.32 15.61 -6.53
N ALA A 258 17.75 15.01 -7.63
CA ALA A 258 18.11 13.59 -7.68
C ALA A 258 19.40 13.27 -6.92
N ASP A 259 20.39 14.16 -6.95
CA ASP A 259 21.71 13.88 -6.41
C ASP A 259 21.89 14.35 -4.95
N ASP A 260 21.24 15.43 -4.56
CA ASP A 260 21.43 16.03 -3.25
C ASP A 260 20.17 15.94 -2.38
N ARG A 261 19.04 16.48 -2.86
CA ARG A 261 17.86 16.68 -2.02
C ARG A 261 17.12 15.39 -1.66
N ILE A 262 16.95 14.49 -2.65
CA ILE A 262 16.24 13.24 -2.49
C ILE A 262 17.03 12.03 -3.03
N ALA A 263 18.35 12.07 -2.92
CA ALA A 263 19.26 11.02 -3.39
C ALA A 263 18.84 9.61 -2.95
N ILE A 264 18.34 9.47 -1.73
CA ILE A 264 17.84 8.20 -1.19
C ILE A 264 16.67 7.60 -2.00
N HIS A 265 15.92 8.44 -2.73
CA HIS A 265 14.83 7.99 -3.60
C HIS A 265 15.25 7.87 -5.06
N ALA A 266 16.30 8.55 -5.49
CA ALA A 266 16.65 8.71 -6.89
C ALA A 266 17.91 7.94 -7.31
N ARG A 267 18.89 7.78 -6.42
CA ARG A 267 20.18 7.12 -6.74
C ARG A 267 20.11 5.62 -6.52
N VAL A 268 20.27 4.85 -7.60
CA VAL A 268 20.24 3.37 -7.55
C VAL A 268 21.21 2.79 -6.52
N ALA A 269 22.39 3.37 -6.38
CA ALA A 269 23.40 2.92 -5.42
C ALA A 269 22.93 2.94 -3.95
N THR A 270 21.97 3.82 -3.62
CA THR A 270 21.43 3.91 -2.25
C THR A 270 20.31 2.90 -1.96
N TRP A 271 19.82 2.20 -2.99
CA TRP A 271 18.68 1.27 -2.85
C TRP A 271 19.08 -0.13 -2.40
N PHE A 272 20.35 -0.53 -2.67
CA PHE A 272 20.82 -1.87 -2.39
C PHE A 272 21.37 -1.98 -0.96
N GLY A 273 20.62 -2.70 -0.14
CA GLY A 273 20.98 -3.04 1.24
C GLY A 273 20.29 -4.33 1.67
N PRO A 274 20.57 -4.85 2.86
CA PRO A 274 19.97 -6.09 3.35
C PRO A 274 18.44 -6.10 3.28
N ALA A 275 17.80 -4.98 3.62
CA ALA A 275 16.34 -4.84 3.56
C ALA A 275 15.79 -5.00 2.13
N THR A 276 16.46 -4.44 1.14
CA THR A 276 16.05 -4.58 -0.28
C THR A 276 16.18 -6.02 -0.75
N ILE A 277 17.25 -6.72 -0.38
CA ILE A 277 17.46 -8.14 -0.72
C ILE A 277 16.35 -9.00 -0.10
N VAL A 278 16.02 -8.79 1.18
CA VAL A 278 14.92 -9.49 1.85
C VAL A 278 13.58 -9.20 1.15
N LYS A 279 13.27 -7.94 0.84
CA LYS A 279 12.06 -7.55 0.12
C LYS A 279 11.99 -8.20 -1.27
N ALA A 280 13.08 -8.22 -2.02
CA ALA A 280 13.15 -8.90 -3.31
C ALA A 280 12.92 -10.41 -3.19
N GLY A 281 13.50 -11.05 -2.18
CA GLY A 281 13.28 -12.46 -1.85
C GLY A 281 11.80 -12.75 -1.52
N VAL A 282 11.18 -11.91 -0.70
CA VAL A 282 9.74 -12.01 -0.35
C VAL A 282 8.86 -11.87 -1.60
N VAL A 283 9.14 -10.89 -2.45
CA VAL A 283 8.39 -10.70 -3.71
C VAL A 283 8.58 -11.89 -4.65
N GLY A 284 9.82 -12.36 -4.83
CA GLY A 284 10.11 -13.53 -5.69
C GLY A 284 9.41 -14.80 -5.19
N ALA A 285 9.46 -15.08 -3.89
CA ALA A 285 8.78 -16.22 -3.29
C ALA A 285 7.25 -16.11 -3.42
N ALA A 286 6.68 -14.92 -3.21
CA ALA A 286 5.25 -14.69 -3.40
C ALA A 286 4.84 -14.91 -4.86
N LEU A 287 5.57 -14.36 -5.83
CA LEU A 287 5.30 -14.61 -7.26
C LEU A 287 5.30 -16.10 -7.59
N TRP A 288 6.25 -16.86 -7.06
CA TRP A 288 6.30 -18.31 -7.24
C TRP A 288 5.06 -19.01 -6.67
N VAL A 289 4.66 -18.66 -5.45
CA VAL A 289 3.47 -19.21 -4.79
C VAL A 289 2.19 -18.90 -5.57
N VAL A 290 2.07 -17.67 -6.07
CA VAL A 290 0.83 -17.23 -6.74
C VAL A 290 0.86 -17.30 -8.27
N ARG A 291 1.86 -17.91 -8.90
CA ARG A 291 2.06 -17.92 -10.37
C ARG A 291 0.86 -18.44 -11.19
N ARG A 292 -0.02 -19.23 -10.54
CA ARG A 292 -1.25 -19.78 -11.13
C ARG A 292 -2.52 -19.21 -10.51
N ARG A 293 -2.41 -18.09 -9.78
CA ARG A 293 -3.52 -17.44 -9.07
C ARG A 293 -3.98 -16.17 -9.79
N PRO A 294 -5.23 -15.75 -9.60
CA PRO A 294 -5.79 -14.55 -10.26
C PRO A 294 -5.04 -13.25 -10.00
N ILE A 295 -4.28 -13.17 -8.91
CA ILE A 295 -3.49 -11.98 -8.55
C ILE A 295 -2.20 -11.84 -9.38
N PHE A 296 -1.66 -12.91 -9.92
CA PHE A 296 -0.36 -12.91 -10.62
C PHE A 296 -0.23 -11.84 -11.71
N PRO A 297 -1.26 -11.61 -12.58
CA PRO A 297 -1.21 -10.58 -13.62
C PRO A 297 -1.02 -9.16 -13.11
N PHE A 298 -1.26 -8.89 -11.84
CA PHE A 298 -1.08 -7.57 -11.22
C PHE A 298 0.31 -7.38 -10.61
N LEU A 299 0.96 -8.46 -10.18
CA LEU A 299 2.23 -8.40 -9.47
C LEU A 299 3.44 -8.44 -10.42
N TRP A 300 3.45 -9.36 -11.39
CA TRP A 300 4.61 -9.57 -12.23
C TRP A 300 4.96 -8.37 -13.13
N PRO A 301 4.00 -7.60 -13.71
CA PRO A 301 4.36 -6.43 -14.52
C PRO A 301 5.03 -5.33 -13.67
N ALA A 302 4.59 -5.17 -12.42
CA ALA A 302 5.22 -4.23 -11.49
C ALA A 302 6.67 -4.61 -11.19
N VAL A 303 6.95 -5.91 -11.00
CA VAL A 303 8.31 -6.42 -10.82
C VAL A 303 9.16 -6.16 -12.07
N VAL A 304 8.63 -6.45 -13.25
CA VAL A 304 9.37 -6.22 -14.52
C VAL A 304 9.71 -4.74 -14.67
N VAL A 305 8.73 -3.84 -14.45
CA VAL A 305 8.97 -2.38 -14.53
C VAL A 305 10.01 -1.94 -13.52
N ALA A 306 9.93 -2.42 -12.28
CA ALA A 306 10.92 -2.09 -11.25
C ALA A 306 12.33 -2.55 -11.64
N LEU A 307 12.48 -3.79 -12.11
CA LEU A 307 13.79 -4.35 -12.53
C LEU A 307 14.34 -3.65 -13.76
N VAL A 308 13.53 -3.44 -14.80
CA VAL A 308 13.95 -2.76 -16.03
C VAL A 308 14.36 -1.32 -15.73
N SER A 309 13.56 -0.59 -14.96
CA SER A 309 13.89 0.80 -14.57
C SER A 309 15.20 0.86 -13.78
N THR A 310 15.44 -0.11 -12.89
CA THR A 310 16.69 -0.19 -12.13
C THR A 310 17.88 -0.45 -13.05
N ALA A 311 17.76 -1.41 -13.96
CA ALA A 311 18.82 -1.73 -14.91
C ALA A 311 19.14 -0.53 -15.80
N VAL A 312 18.10 0.16 -16.31
CA VAL A 312 18.27 1.37 -17.11
C VAL A 312 18.96 2.48 -16.32
N LEU A 313 18.51 2.76 -15.10
CA LEU A 313 19.11 3.80 -14.25
C LEU A 313 20.52 3.46 -13.77
N ALA A 314 20.82 2.17 -13.60
CA ALA A 314 22.18 1.73 -13.26
C ALA A 314 23.14 1.88 -14.43
N ALA A 315 22.67 1.58 -15.68
CA ALA A 315 23.48 1.70 -16.89
C ALA A 315 23.57 3.16 -17.38
N TYR A 316 22.50 3.91 -17.26
CA TYR A 316 22.36 5.28 -17.74
C TYR A 316 21.72 6.15 -16.66
N PRO A 317 22.51 6.69 -15.73
CA PRO A 317 22.01 7.59 -14.70
C PRO A 317 21.30 8.79 -15.31
N ASN A 318 19.99 8.84 -15.19
CA ASN A 318 19.15 9.93 -15.72
C ASN A 318 18.30 10.50 -14.60
N PRO A 319 18.57 11.74 -14.14
CA PRO A 319 17.84 12.37 -13.04
C PRO A 319 16.35 12.49 -13.31
N VAL A 320 15.95 12.82 -14.53
CA VAL A 320 14.53 12.99 -14.89
C VAL A 320 13.77 11.66 -14.79
N LEU A 321 14.37 10.56 -15.29
CA LEU A 321 13.78 9.23 -15.17
C LEU A 321 13.74 8.77 -13.70
N ALA A 322 14.78 9.03 -12.93
CA ALA A 322 14.83 8.70 -11.50
C ALA A 322 13.73 9.42 -10.70
N LEU A 323 13.44 10.68 -11.05
CA LEU A 323 12.39 11.50 -10.43
C LEU A 323 10.97 11.08 -10.83
N GLN A 324 10.79 10.16 -11.78
CA GLN A 324 9.49 9.48 -11.99
C GLN A 324 9.19 8.42 -10.92
N PHE A 325 10.12 8.17 -10.02
CA PHE A 325 9.97 7.23 -8.91
C PHE A 325 9.48 5.83 -9.35
N PRO A 326 10.17 5.15 -10.29
CA PRO A 326 9.73 3.85 -10.81
C PRO A 326 9.60 2.80 -9.71
N TRP A 327 10.34 2.94 -8.61
CA TRP A 327 10.25 2.09 -7.42
C TRP A 327 9.01 2.34 -6.56
N ARG A 328 8.19 3.34 -6.89
CA ARG A 328 6.92 3.55 -6.18
C ARG A 328 5.98 2.35 -6.28
N VAL A 329 6.11 1.51 -7.28
CA VAL A 329 5.37 0.25 -7.37
C VAL A 329 5.70 -0.72 -6.23
N SER A 330 6.88 -0.63 -5.63
CA SER A 330 7.28 -1.52 -4.53
C SER A 330 6.49 -1.30 -3.24
N VAL A 331 5.96 -0.10 -3.01
CA VAL A 331 5.28 0.24 -1.73
C VAL A 331 3.97 -0.53 -1.51
N TRP A 332 3.31 -0.95 -2.58
CA TRP A 332 2.14 -1.82 -2.50
C TRP A 332 2.47 -3.27 -2.85
N LEU A 333 3.48 -3.49 -3.68
CA LEU A 333 3.92 -4.82 -4.11
C LEU A 333 4.48 -5.63 -2.93
N VAL A 334 5.38 -5.05 -2.12
CA VAL A 334 6.02 -5.71 -0.97
C VAL A 334 5.00 -6.12 0.10
N PRO A 335 4.10 -5.23 0.58
CA PRO A 335 3.07 -5.61 1.54
C PRO A 335 2.13 -6.70 1.04
N ILE A 336 1.70 -6.63 -0.22
CA ILE A 336 0.87 -7.68 -0.81
C ILE A 336 1.64 -9.00 -0.85
N ALA A 337 2.89 -9.00 -1.29
CA ALA A 337 3.72 -10.19 -1.36
C ALA A 337 3.92 -10.84 0.03
N ALA A 338 4.26 -10.05 1.04
CA ALA A 338 4.39 -10.51 2.41
C ALA A 338 3.08 -11.11 2.95
N THR A 339 1.96 -10.43 2.68
CA THR A 339 0.62 -10.91 3.07
C THR A 339 0.26 -12.23 2.38
N LEU A 340 0.56 -12.37 1.09
CA LEU A 340 0.29 -13.61 0.34
C LEU A 340 1.12 -14.78 0.85
N LEU A 341 2.38 -14.57 1.23
CA LEU A 341 3.20 -15.60 1.86
C LEU A 341 2.66 -15.99 3.23
N ALA A 342 2.30 -15.02 4.06
CA ALA A 342 1.68 -15.28 5.36
C ALA A 342 0.36 -16.05 5.19
N ALA A 343 -0.48 -15.66 4.22
CA ALA A 343 -1.73 -16.34 3.91
C ALA A 343 -1.52 -17.78 3.43
N HIS A 344 -0.52 -18.01 2.58
CA HIS A 344 -0.15 -19.34 2.12
C HIS A 344 0.27 -20.22 3.30
N TRP A 345 1.08 -19.70 4.21
CA TRP A 345 1.49 -20.39 5.44
C TRP A 345 0.31 -20.72 6.35
N CYS A 346 -0.59 -19.76 6.57
CA CYS A 346 -1.79 -19.98 7.36
C CYS A 346 -2.69 -21.06 6.73
N GLN A 347 -2.77 -21.14 5.42
CA GLN A 347 -3.55 -22.14 4.71
C GLN A 347 -2.93 -23.54 4.83
N THR A 348 -1.62 -23.66 4.65
CA THR A 348 -0.91 -24.95 4.72
C THR A 348 -0.85 -25.46 6.15
N GLY A 349 -0.54 -24.60 7.13
CA GLY A 349 -0.54 -24.95 8.55
C GLY A 349 -1.94 -25.33 9.06
N GLY A 350 -2.97 -24.60 8.61
CA GLY A 350 -4.36 -24.90 8.96
C GLY A 350 -4.83 -26.28 8.44
N ARG A 351 -4.37 -26.72 7.28
CA ARG A 351 -4.64 -28.07 6.75
C ARG A 351 -3.95 -29.14 7.59
N HIS A 352 -2.68 -28.97 7.92
CA HIS A 352 -1.97 -29.91 8.80
C HIS A 352 -2.65 -30.07 10.15
N LEU A 353 -3.12 -28.98 10.77
CA LEU A 353 -3.83 -29.03 12.03
C LEU A 353 -5.21 -29.72 11.92
N SER A 354 -5.90 -29.55 10.78
CA SER A 354 -7.17 -30.25 10.54
C SER A 354 -6.98 -31.74 10.28
N ASP A 355 -5.90 -32.15 9.60
CA ASP A 355 -5.58 -33.55 9.31
C ASP A 355 -5.17 -34.28 10.59
N ILE A 356 -4.43 -33.66 11.50
CA ILE A 356 -4.10 -34.17 12.83
C ILE A 356 -5.37 -34.29 13.69
N GLY A 357 -6.30 -33.32 13.59
CA GLY A 357 -7.56 -33.32 14.34
C GLY A 357 -8.62 -34.28 13.82
N ALA A 358 -8.58 -34.69 12.55
CA ALA A 358 -9.51 -35.66 11.96
C ALA A 358 -9.25 -37.11 12.44
N GLY A 359 -8.06 -37.37 12.98
CA GLY A 359 -7.73 -38.63 13.66
C GLY A 359 -8.16 -38.70 15.13
N ALA A 360 -8.54 -37.59 15.73
CA ALA A 360 -9.05 -37.49 17.11
C ALA A 360 -10.49 -36.99 17.06
N THR A 361 -11.44 -37.81 17.48
CA THR A 361 -12.88 -37.49 17.59
C THR A 361 -13.16 -36.05 18.00
N SER A 362 -13.93 -35.38 17.16
CA SER A 362 -14.48 -34.02 17.26
C SER A 362 -14.42 -33.39 18.66
N THR A 363 -13.43 -32.60 18.95
CA THR A 363 -13.32 -31.83 20.19
C THR A 363 -13.10 -30.34 19.93
N PRO A 364 -13.44 -29.46 20.91
CA PRO A 364 -13.49 -28.02 20.78
C PRO A 364 -12.12 -27.32 20.55
N ALA A 365 -11.16 -28.00 19.96
CA ALA A 365 -9.80 -27.51 19.69
C ALA A 365 -9.78 -26.28 18.74
N ALA A 366 -10.68 -26.23 17.77
CA ALA A 366 -10.79 -25.08 16.85
C ALA A 366 -11.26 -23.80 17.58
N GLY A 367 -12.11 -23.92 18.59
CA GLY A 367 -12.52 -22.83 19.45
C GLY A 367 -11.36 -22.30 20.32
N ARG A 368 -10.56 -23.23 20.88
CA ARG A 368 -9.42 -22.89 21.73
C ARG A 368 -8.28 -22.24 20.96
N ALA A 369 -7.99 -22.71 19.76
CA ALA A 369 -7.00 -22.06 18.88
C ALA A 369 -7.41 -20.64 18.49
N SER A 370 -8.70 -20.41 18.22
CA SER A 370 -9.25 -19.07 17.95
C SER A 370 -9.14 -18.15 19.18
N THR A 371 -9.39 -18.68 20.37
CA THR A 371 -9.28 -17.92 21.64
C THR A 371 -7.82 -17.65 22.00
N ALA A 372 -6.91 -18.59 21.82
CA ALA A 372 -5.48 -18.41 22.03
C ALA A 372 -4.89 -17.35 21.05
N CYS A 373 -5.31 -17.37 19.77
CA CYS A 373 -4.97 -16.33 18.81
C CYS A 373 -5.50 -14.95 19.22
N ALA A 374 -6.76 -14.88 19.71
CA ALA A 374 -7.34 -13.62 20.16
C ALA A 374 -6.61 -13.07 21.40
N ILE A 375 -6.21 -13.94 22.32
CA ILE A 375 -5.42 -13.56 23.51
C ILE A 375 -4.00 -13.13 23.10
N ALA A 376 -3.36 -13.83 22.17
CA ALA A 376 -2.06 -13.44 21.64
C ALA A 376 -2.12 -12.09 20.91
N ILE A 377 -3.19 -11.84 20.14
CA ILE A 377 -3.46 -10.55 19.50
C ILE A 377 -3.64 -9.46 20.55
N ALA A 378 -4.48 -9.69 21.57
CA ALA A 378 -4.73 -8.72 22.63
C ALA A 378 -3.44 -8.42 23.43
N GLY A 379 -2.62 -9.43 23.71
CA GLY A 379 -1.33 -9.28 24.36
C GLY A 379 -0.32 -8.48 23.53
N LEU A 380 -0.27 -8.73 22.20
CA LEU A 380 0.60 -7.99 21.29
C LEU A 380 0.14 -6.54 21.10
N VAL A 381 -1.18 -6.31 21.10
CA VAL A 381 -1.78 -4.96 21.06
C VAL A 381 -1.46 -4.20 22.34
N ALA A 382 -1.63 -4.82 23.49
CA ALA A 382 -1.33 -4.20 24.80
C ALA A 382 0.17 -3.89 24.99
N TYR A 383 1.06 -4.68 24.37
CA TYR A 383 2.50 -4.47 24.44
C TYR A 383 3.04 -3.53 23.35
N GLY A 384 2.29 -3.32 22.27
CA GLY A 384 2.66 -2.45 21.13
C GLY A 384 2.16 -1.02 21.25
N ALA A 385 1.25 -0.77 22.18
CA ALA A 385 0.78 0.55 22.56
C ALA A 385 1.72 1.17 23.60
#